data_f8c4b4aff00011595ea2033cb5cf914e
#
_entry.id   f8c4b4aff00011595ea2033cb5cf914e
#
_cell.length_a   1.000
_cell.length_b   1.000
_cell.length_c   1.000
_cell.angle_alpha   90.00
_cell.angle_beta   90.00
_cell.angle_gamma   90.00
#
_symmetry.space_group_name_H-M   'P 1'
#
loop_
_entity.id
_entity.type
_entity.pdbx_description
1 polymer ?
#
loop_
_entity_poly.entity_id
_entity_poly.type
_entity_poly.pdbx_seq_one_letter_code
_entity_poly.pdbx_strand_id
1 'polypeptide(L)'
;MKYAWIDEHRRTYGLAESCAVLEVSISGYQAWKRGGTPDRKRLTDAQMLALIQAIQQELKGAYGSPRMVRELRDRGFPASKERVERLMRENGIRARHKRRFKATTDSKRSLPVAPNLLARDFTPAKPNQVWTADMTYIWTDEGWLYLAVVLDLFNREVVGWSIKPRMTADIVIDALTMAWFRKKPAPGLIHHSDRGSQYASHAFQARLEEYGIVCSMSRKGNCWDNAPTESFFNSLKNERVHGTRYGTRAAAEADLFDYIELFYNRRRIHSTLGYASPMKFLEDWISTKYEQQLAA
;
A
#
# COMPACT_ATOMS: atom_id res chain seq x y z
N MET A 1 26.71 6.18 39.62
CA MET A 1 27.72 5.92 40.66
C MET A 1 28.87 5.04 40.14
N LYS A 2 28.67 3.80 39.69
CA LYS A 2 29.79 2.88 39.30
C LYS A 2 30.75 3.49 38.25
N TYR A 3 30.23 4.07 37.18
CA TYR A 3 31.09 4.64 36.12
C TYR A 3 31.86 5.89 36.54
N ALA A 4 31.29 6.74 37.38
CA ALA A 4 31.98 7.90 37.92
C ALA A 4 33.17 7.48 38.80
N TRP A 5 32.98 6.46 39.64
CA TRP A 5 34.05 5.87 40.47
C TRP A 5 35.16 5.29 39.59
N ILE A 6 34.83 4.56 38.51
CA ILE A 6 35.82 4.02 37.56
C ILE A 6 36.62 5.16 36.92
N ASP A 7 35.99 6.25 36.52
CA ASP A 7 36.66 7.36 35.88
C ASP A 7 37.64 8.06 36.81
N GLU A 8 37.28 8.23 38.06
CA GLU A 8 38.08 8.84 39.10
C GLU A 8 39.33 7.98 39.43
N HIS A 9 39.18 6.65 39.48
CA HIS A 9 40.22 5.72 39.97
C HIS A 9 40.96 5.00 38.82
N ARG A 10 40.65 5.26 37.55
CA ARG A 10 41.22 4.55 36.39
C ARG A 10 42.75 4.67 36.23
N ARG A 11 43.35 5.66 36.88
CA ARG A 11 44.83 5.82 36.89
C ARG A 11 45.50 4.86 37.90
N THR A 12 44.78 4.44 38.91
CA THR A 12 45.26 3.58 39.95
C THR A 12 44.93 2.12 39.63
N TYR A 13 43.77 1.86 39.10
CA TYR A 13 43.28 0.53 38.76
C TYR A 13 42.98 0.43 37.27
N GLY A 14 43.30 -0.68 36.64
CA GLY A 14 43.05 -0.91 35.24
C GLY A 14 41.54 -0.85 34.89
N LEU A 15 41.19 -0.30 33.72
CA LEU A 15 39.79 -0.16 33.31
C LEU A 15 39.07 -1.50 33.27
N ALA A 16 39.74 -2.53 32.74
CA ALA A 16 39.16 -3.88 32.64
C ALA A 16 38.86 -4.49 34.01
N GLU A 17 39.83 -4.36 34.96
CA GLU A 17 39.67 -4.88 36.34
C GLU A 17 38.57 -4.15 37.09
N SER A 18 38.55 -2.81 37.01
CA SER A 18 37.51 -1.99 37.65
C SER A 18 36.10 -2.32 37.09
N CYS A 19 36.01 -2.53 35.80
CA CYS A 19 34.75 -2.93 35.18
C CYS A 19 34.30 -4.33 35.60
N ALA A 20 35.25 -5.27 35.70
CA ALA A 20 34.96 -6.64 36.14
C ALA A 20 34.49 -6.69 37.61
N VAL A 21 35.21 -6.00 38.50
CA VAL A 21 34.87 -5.96 39.96
C VAL A 21 33.52 -5.27 40.19
N LEU A 22 33.21 -4.25 39.43
CA LEU A 22 31.96 -3.51 39.56
C LEU A 22 30.81 -4.11 38.72
N GLU A 23 31.04 -5.24 38.06
CA GLU A 23 30.07 -5.91 37.19
C GLU A 23 29.42 -4.96 36.14
N VAL A 24 30.23 -4.19 35.42
CA VAL A 24 29.80 -3.31 34.34
C VAL A 24 30.63 -3.59 33.08
N SER A 25 30.04 -3.34 31.90
CA SER A 25 30.76 -3.53 30.64
C SER A 25 31.69 -2.35 30.35
N ILE A 26 32.84 -2.60 29.73
CA ILE A 26 33.77 -1.57 29.26
C ILE A 26 33.08 -0.66 28.25
N SER A 27 32.25 -1.23 27.34
CA SER A 27 31.46 -0.47 26.38
C SER A 27 30.43 0.45 27.05
N GLY A 28 29.83 0.04 28.16
CA GLY A 28 28.94 0.86 28.97
C GLY A 28 29.66 2.05 29.61
N TYR A 29 30.83 1.83 30.15
CA TYR A 29 31.69 2.92 30.67
C TYR A 29 32.10 3.90 29.56
N GLN A 30 32.54 3.40 28.41
CA GLN A 30 32.91 4.24 27.27
C GLN A 30 31.72 5.08 26.73
N ALA A 31 30.53 4.52 26.72
CA ALA A 31 29.31 5.24 26.36
C ALA A 31 28.99 6.35 27.38
N TRP A 32 29.07 6.03 28.68
CA TRP A 32 28.86 6.99 29.77
C TRP A 32 29.88 8.15 29.66
N LYS A 33 31.15 7.86 29.41
CA LYS A 33 32.23 8.87 29.31
C LYS A 33 32.07 9.82 28.13
N ARG A 34 31.43 9.39 27.04
CA ARG A 34 31.08 10.21 25.87
C ARG A 34 29.83 11.08 26.07
N GLY A 35 29.34 11.22 27.31
CA GLY A 35 28.17 12.01 27.63
C GLY A 35 26.90 11.16 27.81
N GLY A 36 27.07 9.87 28.01
CA GLY A 36 25.96 8.92 28.06
C GLY A 36 25.45 8.55 26.68
N THR A 37 24.77 7.43 26.57
CA THR A 37 23.83 7.28 25.46
C THR A 37 22.83 8.41 25.61
N PRO A 38 22.57 9.26 24.58
CA PRO A 38 21.51 10.23 24.67
C PRO A 38 20.30 9.48 25.21
N ASP A 39 19.61 10.09 26.17
CA ASP A 39 18.46 9.49 26.83
C ASP A 39 17.42 9.21 25.74
N ARG A 40 17.67 8.14 25.00
CA ARG A 40 16.69 7.57 24.09
C ARG A 40 15.64 7.08 25.07
N LYS A 41 14.62 7.88 25.29
CA LYS A 41 13.40 7.47 25.99
C LYS A 41 12.88 6.24 25.25
N ARG A 42 13.54 5.10 25.56
CA ARG A 42 13.13 3.81 25.03
C ARG A 42 11.79 3.55 25.66
N LEU A 43 10.75 3.66 24.85
CA LEU A 43 9.42 3.26 25.28
C LEU A 43 9.51 1.88 25.97
N THR A 44 8.84 1.74 27.10
CA THR A 44 8.64 0.43 27.72
C THR A 44 7.82 -0.46 26.78
N ASP A 45 7.80 -1.77 27.01
CA ASP A 45 6.97 -2.67 26.20
C ASP A 45 5.49 -2.33 26.30
N ALA A 46 5.02 -1.91 27.49
CA ALA A 46 3.65 -1.45 27.70
C ALA A 46 3.31 -0.20 26.87
N GLN A 47 4.20 0.79 26.84
CA GLN A 47 4.01 2.00 26.05
C GLN A 47 4.05 1.70 24.54
N MET A 48 4.98 0.85 24.09
CA MET A 48 5.06 0.42 22.69
C MET A 48 3.81 -0.35 22.28
N LEU A 49 3.31 -1.24 23.14
CA LEU A 49 2.08 -2.00 22.89
C LEU A 49 0.87 -1.07 22.76
N ALA A 50 0.75 -0.08 23.64
CA ALA A 50 -0.35 0.92 23.56
C ALA A 50 -0.32 1.67 22.22
N LEU A 51 0.86 2.07 21.73
CA LEU A 51 1.00 2.69 20.41
C LEU A 51 0.62 1.73 19.28
N ILE A 52 1.08 0.48 19.34
CA ILE A 52 0.72 -0.55 18.34
C ILE A 52 -0.81 -0.73 18.30
N GLN A 53 -1.46 -0.80 19.46
CA GLN A 53 -2.92 -0.95 19.56
C GLN A 53 -3.65 0.28 18.99
N ALA A 54 -3.21 1.49 19.31
CA ALA A 54 -3.78 2.72 18.77
C ALA A 54 -3.67 2.79 17.24
N ILE A 55 -2.49 2.48 16.70
CA ILE A 55 -2.26 2.43 15.24
C ILE A 55 -3.13 1.33 14.61
N GLN A 56 -3.22 0.16 15.24
CA GLN A 56 -4.04 -0.94 14.74
C GLN A 56 -5.52 -0.58 14.66
N GLN A 57 -6.03 0.15 15.63
CA GLN A 57 -7.41 0.67 15.63
C GLN A 57 -7.60 1.72 14.55
N GLU A 58 -6.71 2.72 14.48
CA GLU A 58 -6.75 3.80 13.49
C GLU A 58 -6.75 3.27 12.05
N LEU A 59 -5.91 2.26 11.77
CA LEU A 59 -5.77 1.64 10.46
C LEU A 59 -6.72 0.44 10.26
N LYS A 60 -7.72 0.27 11.13
CA LYS A 60 -8.74 -0.77 11.06
C LYS A 60 -8.16 -2.18 10.86
N GLY A 61 -7.00 -2.46 11.45
CA GLY A 61 -6.35 -3.77 11.38
C GLY A 61 -5.61 -4.07 10.07
N ALA A 62 -5.31 -3.09 9.23
CA ALA A 62 -4.71 -3.31 7.91
C ALA A 62 -3.22 -3.73 7.97
N TYR A 63 -2.48 -3.36 9.03
CA TYR A 63 -1.03 -3.54 9.09
C TYR A 63 -0.58 -4.75 9.91
N GLY A 64 0.26 -5.58 9.30
CA GLY A 64 1.10 -6.56 10.01
C GLY A 64 2.41 -5.94 10.50
N SER A 65 3.22 -6.74 11.21
CA SER A 65 4.46 -6.28 11.85
C SER A 65 5.42 -5.52 10.93
N PRO A 66 5.65 -5.88 9.65
CA PRO A 66 6.57 -5.12 8.80
C PRO A 66 6.13 -3.68 8.54
N ARG A 67 4.83 -3.46 8.27
CA ARG A 67 4.28 -2.12 8.09
C ARG A 67 4.13 -1.37 9.41
N MET A 68 3.77 -2.06 10.49
CA MET A 68 3.68 -1.49 11.83
C MET A 68 5.03 -0.89 12.29
N VAL A 69 6.14 -1.56 12.01
CA VAL A 69 7.49 -1.04 12.30
C VAL A 69 7.77 0.26 11.54
N ARG A 70 7.39 0.32 10.26
CA ARG A 70 7.55 1.54 9.46
C ARG A 70 6.70 2.68 10.00
N GLU A 71 5.43 2.43 10.23
CA GLU A 71 4.49 3.40 10.80
C GLU A 71 4.96 3.97 12.14
N LEU A 72 5.46 3.13 13.05
CA LEU A 72 6.03 3.57 14.31
C LEU A 72 7.24 4.48 14.11
N ARG A 73 8.15 4.14 13.19
CA ARG A 73 9.34 4.93 12.88
C ARG A 73 8.98 6.27 12.24
N ASP A 74 8.02 6.29 11.33
CA ASP A 74 7.55 7.49 10.66
C ASP A 74 6.87 8.46 11.64
N ARG A 75 6.27 7.93 12.72
CA ARG A 75 5.75 8.71 13.87
C ARG A 75 6.83 9.10 14.90
N GLY A 76 8.11 8.82 14.64
CA GLY A 76 9.23 9.18 15.49
C GLY A 76 9.51 8.20 16.64
N PHE A 77 8.89 7.01 16.66
CA PHE A 77 9.11 6.00 17.68
C PHE A 77 10.11 4.93 17.22
N PRO A 78 11.34 4.87 17.78
CA PRO A 78 12.31 3.84 17.40
C PRO A 78 11.78 2.44 17.72
N ALA A 79 11.62 1.62 16.69
CA ALA A 79 11.10 0.26 16.82
C ALA A 79 11.97 -0.72 16.04
N SER A 80 12.33 -1.86 16.66
CA SER A 80 12.91 -3.01 15.97
C SER A 80 11.82 -3.96 15.50
N LYS A 81 12.08 -4.67 14.40
CA LYS A 81 11.14 -5.63 13.83
C LYS A 81 10.80 -6.74 14.84
N GLU A 82 11.81 -7.28 15.48
CA GLU A 82 11.71 -8.40 16.41
C GLU A 82 10.85 -8.05 17.63
N ARG A 83 11.03 -6.82 18.16
CA ARG A 83 10.26 -6.32 19.30
C ARG A 83 8.79 -6.13 18.95
N VAL A 84 8.51 -5.49 17.81
CA VAL A 84 7.12 -5.24 17.35
C VAL A 84 6.44 -6.58 17.05
N GLU A 85 7.12 -7.49 16.35
CA GLU A 85 6.58 -8.81 16.02
C GLU A 85 6.27 -9.62 17.27
N ARG A 86 7.15 -9.62 18.29
CA ARG A 86 6.94 -10.26 19.57
C ARG A 86 5.72 -9.68 20.28
N LEU A 87 5.66 -8.35 20.46
CA LEU A 87 4.54 -7.69 21.14
C LEU A 87 3.20 -7.95 20.46
N MET A 88 3.16 -7.87 19.13
CA MET A 88 1.95 -8.18 18.38
C MET A 88 1.51 -9.64 18.56
N ARG A 89 2.46 -10.60 18.50
CA ARG A 89 2.18 -12.03 18.65
C ARG A 89 1.69 -12.36 20.07
N GLU A 90 2.36 -11.86 21.10
CA GLU A 90 2.02 -12.12 22.51
C GLU A 90 0.64 -11.56 22.88
N ASN A 91 0.21 -10.48 22.23
CA ASN A 91 -1.08 -9.81 22.49
C ASN A 91 -2.15 -10.15 21.44
N GLY A 92 -1.93 -11.16 20.59
CA GLY A 92 -2.92 -11.61 19.61
C GLY A 92 -3.23 -10.60 18.49
N ILE A 93 -2.39 -9.57 18.32
CA ILE A 93 -2.58 -8.52 17.31
C ILE A 93 -2.13 -9.07 15.96
N ARG A 94 -3.06 -9.16 15.02
CA ARG A 94 -2.82 -9.68 13.66
C ARG A 94 -3.42 -8.75 12.63
N ALA A 95 -2.77 -8.66 11.44
CA ALA A 95 -3.40 -8.04 10.29
C ALA A 95 -4.64 -8.83 9.87
N ARG A 96 -5.65 -8.13 9.39
CA ARG A 96 -6.82 -8.74 8.76
C ARG A 96 -6.36 -9.54 7.54
N HIS A 97 -6.68 -10.81 7.47
CA HIS A 97 -6.34 -11.70 6.35
C HIS A 97 -7.33 -12.83 6.24
N LYS A 98 -7.83 -13.09 5.04
CA LYS A 98 -8.67 -14.26 4.75
C LYS A 98 -7.85 -15.31 4.00
N ARG A 99 -8.00 -16.58 4.39
CA ARG A 99 -7.36 -17.69 3.69
C ARG A 99 -8.02 -17.96 2.34
N ARG A 100 -7.20 -18.08 1.30
CA ARG A 100 -7.41 -18.58 -0.08
C ARG A 100 -8.69 -18.14 -0.81
N PHE A 101 -8.47 -17.55 -1.98
CA PHE A 101 -9.46 -17.25 -3.01
C PHE A 101 -9.42 -18.30 -4.11
N LYS A 102 -10.58 -18.62 -4.73
CA LYS A 102 -10.72 -19.48 -5.91
C LYS A 102 -11.14 -18.59 -7.08
N ALA A 103 -10.32 -18.57 -8.15
CA ALA A 103 -10.61 -17.77 -9.34
C ALA A 103 -11.79 -18.40 -10.13
N THR A 104 -12.70 -17.57 -10.59
CA THR A 104 -13.83 -17.98 -11.46
C THR A 104 -14.04 -16.91 -12.52
N THR A 105 -13.41 -17.09 -13.69
CA THR A 105 -13.78 -16.30 -14.87
C THR A 105 -13.95 -17.23 -16.06
N ASP A 106 -15.15 -17.28 -16.64
CA ASP A 106 -15.43 -18.00 -17.89
C ASP A 106 -15.60 -16.95 -19.02
N SER A 107 -14.66 -16.93 -19.94
CA SER A 107 -14.62 -16.00 -21.07
C SER A 107 -14.97 -16.70 -22.40
N LYS A 108 -16.19 -17.19 -22.53
CA LYS A 108 -16.73 -17.69 -23.81
C LYS A 108 -17.56 -16.60 -24.50
N ARG A 109 -16.93 -15.63 -25.14
CA ARG A 109 -17.66 -14.65 -26.00
C ARG A 109 -16.78 -14.18 -27.16
N SER A 110 -17.42 -13.89 -28.31
CA SER A 110 -16.82 -13.50 -29.60
C SER A 110 -16.68 -11.98 -29.76
N LEU A 111 -16.26 -11.24 -28.73
CA LEU A 111 -16.04 -9.81 -28.83
C LEU A 111 -14.60 -9.51 -29.32
N PRO A 112 -14.36 -8.37 -29.98
CA PRO A 112 -13.01 -7.98 -30.42
C PRO A 112 -12.04 -7.97 -29.25
N VAL A 113 -10.85 -8.54 -29.46
CA VAL A 113 -9.79 -8.63 -28.45
C VAL A 113 -8.58 -7.85 -28.92
N ALA A 114 -8.18 -6.85 -28.14
CA ALA A 114 -6.95 -6.10 -28.39
C ALA A 114 -5.70 -6.94 -28.09
N PRO A 115 -4.55 -6.66 -28.76
CA PRO A 115 -3.29 -7.32 -28.44
C PRO A 115 -2.82 -7.01 -27.02
N ASN A 116 -2.04 -7.92 -26.41
CA ASN A 116 -1.40 -7.67 -25.12
C ASN A 116 -0.12 -6.84 -25.35
N LEU A 117 -0.23 -5.54 -25.20
CA LEU A 117 0.89 -4.59 -25.34
C LEU A 117 1.70 -4.48 -24.05
N LEU A 118 1.09 -4.76 -22.89
CA LEU A 118 1.76 -4.65 -21.59
C LEU A 118 2.81 -5.74 -21.37
N ALA A 119 2.57 -6.96 -21.88
CA ALA A 119 3.49 -8.10 -21.80
C ALA A 119 4.14 -8.35 -20.44
N ARG A 120 3.44 -7.98 -19.33
CA ARG A 120 3.89 -8.02 -17.92
C ARG A 120 5.02 -7.05 -17.58
N ASP A 121 5.27 -6.04 -18.39
CA ASP A 121 6.10 -4.91 -17.96
C ASP A 121 5.29 -3.99 -17.05
N PHE A 122 5.41 -4.19 -15.74
CA PHE A 122 4.68 -3.46 -14.71
C PHE A 122 5.48 -2.29 -14.13
N THR A 123 6.51 -1.83 -14.82
CA THR A 123 7.46 -0.81 -14.35
C THR A 123 7.59 0.38 -15.29
N PRO A 124 6.49 1.10 -15.61
CA PRO A 124 6.57 2.29 -16.46
C PRO A 124 7.49 3.34 -15.82
N ALA A 125 8.22 4.09 -16.67
CA ALA A 125 9.20 5.07 -16.23
C ALA A 125 8.59 6.39 -15.72
N LYS A 126 7.33 6.66 -16.05
CA LYS A 126 6.62 7.92 -15.74
C LYS A 126 5.16 7.64 -15.39
N PRO A 127 4.49 8.53 -14.61
CA PRO A 127 3.07 8.45 -14.40
C PRO A 127 2.29 8.60 -15.72
N ASN A 128 1.11 8.04 -15.76
CA ASN A 128 0.19 8.12 -16.90
C ASN A 128 0.73 7.53 -18.21
N GLN A 129 1.62 6.55 -18.15
CA GLN A 129 2.03 5.75 -19.31
C GLN A 129 1.19 4.50 -19.49
N VAL A 130 0.90 3.82 -18.40
CA VAL A 130 0.13 2.58 -18.38
C VAL A 130 -0.85 2.61 -17.22
N TRP A 131 -2.11 2.46 -17.54
CA TRP A 131 -3.17 2.21 -16.58
C TRP A 131 -3.66 0.78 -16.69
N THR A 132 -3.87 0.12 -15.56
CA THR A 132 -4.52 -1.19 -15.51
C THR A 132 -5.90 -1.07 -14.88
N ALA A 133 -6.85 -1.86 -15.37
CA ALA A 133 -8.21 -1.83 -14.87
C ALA A 133 -8.76 -3.24 -14.66
N ASP A 134 -9.66 -3.35 -13.70
CA ASP A 134 -10.38 -4.56 -13.41
C ASP A 134 -11.62 -4.25 -12.56
N MET A 135 -12.47 -5.23 -12.36
CA MET A 135 -13.69 -5.13 -11.56
C MET A 135 -13.73 -6.18 -10.47
N THR A 136 -14.39 -5.82 -9.37
CA THR A 136 -14.71 -6.76 -8.31
C THR A 136 -16.13 -6.55 -7.80
N TYR A 137 -16.59 -7.44 -6.94
CA TYR A 137 -17.91 -7.35 -6.32
C TYR A 137 -17.80 -7.45 -4.81
N ILE A 138 -18.73 -6.79 -4.15
CA ILE A 138 -18.87 -6.70 -2.69
C ILE A 138 -20.32 -7.09 -2.35
N TRP A 139 -20.48 -7.95 -1.34
CA TRP A 139 -21.79 -8.31 -0.85
C TRP A 139 -22.29 -7.30 0.17
N THR A 140 -23.56 -6.91 0.04
CA THR A 140 -24.32 -6.14 1.04
C THR A 140 -25.64 -6.83 1.32
N ASP A 141 -26.31 -6.50 2.41
CA ASP A 141 -27.62 -7.07 2.71
C ASP A 141 -28.70 -6.64 1.69
N GLU A 142 -28.45 -5.58 0.89
CA GLU A 142 -29.27 -5.16 -0.25
C GLU A 142 -28.87 -5.82 -1.58
N GLY A 143 -27.95 -6.80 -1.54
CA GLY A 143 -27.43 -7.53 -2.70
C GLY A 143 -26.05 -7.04 -3.18
N TRP A 144 -25.66 -7.51 -4.36
CA TRP A 144 -24.33 -7.22 -4.93
C TRP A 144 -24.12 -5.74 -5.24
N LEU A 145 -22.91 -5.32 -5.00
CA LEU A 145 -22.35 -4.04 -5.38
C LEU A 145 -21.06 -4.29 -6.17
N TYR A 146 -20.89 -3.64 -7.30
CA TYR A 146 -19.73 -3.81 -8.18
C TYR A 146 -18.84 -2.58 -8.11
N LEU A 147 -17.54 -2.80 -8.11
CA LEU A 147 -16.50 -1.76 -8.10
C LEU A 147 -15.59 -1.99 -9.31
N ALA A 148 -15.49 -1.01 -10.20
CA ALA A 148 -14.47 -0.92 -11.23
C ALA A 148 -13.38 0.06 -10.77
N VAL A 149 -12.12 -0.26 -11.06
CA VAL A 149 -10.98 0.62 -10.75
C VAL A 149 -10.07 0.77 -11.96
N VAL A 150 -9.40 1.93 -12.03
CA VAL A 150 -8.29 2.22 -12.92
C VAL A 150 -7.08 2.58 -12.05
N LEU A 151 -5.99 1.86 -12.22
CA LEU A 151 -4.76 1.97 -11.42
C LEU A 151 -3.61 2.43 -12.31
N ASP A 152 -2.91 3.48 -11.93
CA ASP A 152 -1.65 3.87 -12.58
C ASP A 152 -0.53 2.91 -12.12
N LEU A 153 0.12 2.26 -13.08
CA LEU A 153 1.19 1.30 -12.78
C LEU A 153 2.45 1.96 -12.23
N PHE A 154 2.68 3.24 -12.51
CA PHE A 154 3.87 3.92 -12.05
C PHE A 154 3.93 4.04 -10.51
N ASN A 155 2.89 4.61 -9.93
CA ASN A 155 2.82 4.88 -8.49
C ASN A 155 1.77 4.04 -7.76
N ARG A 156 1.10 3.10 -8.45
CA ARG A 156 0.05 2.24 -7.87
C ARG A 156 -1.18 3.00 -7.35
N GLU A 157 -1.37 4.24 -7.76
CA GLU A 157 -2.52 5.05 -7.40
C GLU A 157 -3.78 4.57 -8.10
N VAL A 158 -4.88 4.46 -7.39
CA VAL A 158 -6.21 4.32 -8.00
C VAL A 158 -6.63 5.70 -8.52
N VAL A 159 -6.46 5.91 -9.82
CA VAL A 159 -6.71 7.19 -10.49
C VAL A 159 -8.17 7.40 -10.85
N GLY A 160 -8.93 6.32 -11.00
CA GLY A 160 -10.37 6.36 -11.25
C GLY A 160 -11.07 5.12 -10.73
N TRP A 161 -12.33 5.28 -10.35
CA TRP A 161 -13.17 4.19 -9.89
C TRP A 161 -14.66 4.53 -10.04
N SER A 162 -15.48 3.49 -10.09
CA SER A 162 -16.93 3.63 -10.12
C SER A 162 -17.58 2.47 -9.37
N ILE A 163 -18.71 2.76 -8.71
CA ILE A 163 -19.47 1.77 -7.94
C ILE A 163 -20.90 1.76 -8.46
N LYS A 164 -21.43 0.57 -8.78
CA LYS A 164 -22.80 0.41 -9.26
C LYS A 164 -23.43 -0.89 -8.76
N PRO A 165 -24.78 -0.94 -8.67
CA PRO A 165 -25.48 -2.17 -8.29
C PRO A 165 -25.56 -3.21 -9.42
N ARG A 166 -25.12 -2.87 -10.64
CA ARG A 166 -25.11 -3.74 -11.82
C ARG A 166 -23.77 -3.71 -12.53
N MET A 167 -23.34 -4.85 -13.05
CA MET A 167 -22.08 -5.02 -13.78
C MET A 167 -22.29 -4.78 -15.29
N THR A 168 -22.57 -3.54 -15.66
CA THR A 168 -22.79 -3.08 -17.04
C THR A 168 -21.55 -2.32 -17.57
N ALA A 169 -21.47 -2.04 -18.87
CA ALA A 169 -20.29 -1.36 -19.44
C ALA A 169 -20.11 0.06 -18.91
N ASP A 170 -21.17 0.72 -18.46
CA ASP A 170 -21.11 2.08 -17.91
C ASP A 170 -20.25 2.18 -16.63
N ILE A 171 -20.11 1.12 -15.85
CA ILE A 171 -19.27 1.16 -14.64
C ILE A 171 -17.77 1.35 -14.99
N VAL A 172 -17.30 0.68 -16.05
CA VAL A 172 -15.91 0.80 -16.49
C VAL A 172 -15.66 2.10 -17.26
N ILE A 173 -16.68 2.60 -17.98
CA ILE A 173 -16.66 3.90 -18.65
C ILE A 173 -16.55 5.03 -17.62
N ASP A 174 -17.34 4.98 -16.56
CA ASP A 174 -17.31 6.01 -15.50
C ASP A 174 -15.97 6.01 -14.77
N ALA A 175 -15.42 4.82 -14.44
CA ALA A 175 -14.10 4.70 -13.83
C ALA A 175 -13.00 5.28 -14.72
N LEU A 176 -13.02 4.99 -16.03
CA LEU A 176 -12.10 5.55 -17.00
C LEU A 176 -12.27 7.06 -17.15
N THR A 177 -13.50 7.54 -17.21
CA THR A 177 -13.84 8.97 -17.33
C THR A 177 -13.31 9.74 -16.12
N MET A 178 -13.52 9.23 -14.90
CA MET A 178 -12.95 9.83 -13.67
C MET A 178 -11.42 9.89 -13.75
N ALA A 179 -10.76 8.81 -14.17
CA ALA A 179 -9.30 8.77 -14.31
C ALA A 179 -8.80 9.81 -15.30
N TRP A 180 -9.46 9.91 -16.47
CA TRP A 180 -9.07 10.83 -17.52
C TRP A 180 -9.21 12.30 -17.07
N PHE A 181 -10.33 12.67 -16.46
CA PHE A 181 -10.53 14.04 -15.95
C PHE A 181 -9.57 14.41 -14.82
N ARG A 182 -9.20 13.47 -13.96
CA ARG A 182 -8.26 13.70 -12.86
C ARG A 182 -6.82 13.88 -13.34
N LYS A 183 -6.40 13.10 -14.33
CA LYS A 183 -4.98 13.02 -14.73
C LYS A 183 -4.68 13.70 -16.05
N LYS A 184 -5.65 13.84 -16.95
CA LYS A 184 -5.51 14.43 -18.30
C LYS A 184 -4.24 13.92 -19.00
N PRO A 185 -4.10 12.60 -19.18
CA PRO A 185 -2.90 12.02 -19.76
C PRO A 185 -2.69 12.49 -21.20
N ALA A 186 -1.45 12.52 -21.65
CA ALA A 186 -1.14 12.70 -23.07
C ALA A 186 -1.68 11.52 -23.89
N PRO A 187 -2.02 11.72 -25.16
CA PRO A 187 -2.39 10.62 -26.05
C PRO A 187 -1.32 9.54 -26.12
N GLY A 188 -1.75 8.28 -26.31
CA GLY A 188 -0.84 7.13 -26.35
C GLY A 188 -0.68 6.39 -25.01
N LEU A 189 -1.34 6.83 -23.93
CA LEU A 189 -1.45 6.04 -22.71
C LEU A 189 -2.01 4.65 -23.03
N ILE A 190 -1.41 3.59 -22.46
CA ILE A 190 -1.91 2.22 -22.60
C ILE A 190 -2.90 1.92 -21.47
N HIS A 191 -4.12 1.54 -21.83
CA HIS A 191 -5.11 1.00 -20.87
C HIS A 191 -5.16 -0.52 -21.01
N HIS A 192 -4.76 -1.23 -19.97
CA HIS A 192 -4.73 -2.69 -19.94
C HIS A 192 -5.83 -3.25 -19.03
N SER A 193 -6.60 -4.21 -19.53
CA SER A 193 -7.65 -4.91 -18.78
C SER A 193 -7.70 -6.40 -19.10
N ASP A 194 -8.57 -7.13 -18.42
CA ASP A 194 -8.97 -8.46 -18.85
C ASP A 194 -9.84 -8.40 -20.12
N ARG A 195 -10.28 -9.59 -20.61
CA ARG A 195 -11.17 -9.70 -21.75
C ARG A 195 -12.64 -9.69 -21.35
N GLY A 196 -13.00 -9.03 -20.26
CA GLY A 196 -14.39 -8.89 -19.83
C GLY A 196 -15.26 -8.19 -20.88
N SER A 197 -16.51 -8.60 -21.00
CA SER A 197 -17.45 -8.03 -21.99
C SER A 197 -17.64 -6.52 -21.85
N GLN A 198 -17.42 -5.98 -20.65
CA GLN A 198 -17.51 -4.57 -20.35
C GLN A 198 -16.40 -3.79 -21.05
N TYR A 199 -15.16 -4.28 -20.97
CA TYR A 199 -13.97 -3.68 -21.61
C TYR A 199 -13.95 -3.90 -23.12
N ALA A 200 -14.52 -5.01 -23.61
CA ALA A 200 -14.63 -5.29 -25.04
C ALA A 200 -15.88 -4.64 -25.69
N SER A 201 -16.71 -3.92 -24.94
CA SER A 201 -17.90 -3.28 -25.46
C SER A 201 -17.55 -2.12 -26.42
N HIS A 202 -18.35 -1.93 -27.46
CA HIS A 202 -18.17 -0.84 -28.40
C HIS A 202 -18.16 0.54 -27.71
N ALA A 203 -19.02 0.75 -26.70
CA ALA A 203 -19.10 2.00 -25.96
C ALA A 203 -17.79 2.29 -25.21
N PHE A 204 -17.16 1.28 -24.59
CA PHE A 204 -15.89 1.44 -23.90
C PHE A 204 -14.73 1.69 -24.90
N GLN A 205 -14.70 0.96 -26.02
CA GLN A 205 -13.68 1.15 -27.05
C GLN A 205 -13.76 2.53 -27.67
N ALA A 206 -14.96 3.02 -27.99
CA ALA A 206 -15.19 4.39 -28.49
C ALA A 206 -14.70 5.45 -27.48
N ARG A 207 -14.87 5.20 -26.17
CA ARG A 207 -14.38 6.11 -25.13
C ARG A 207 -12.85 6.14 -25.05
N LEU A 208 -12.19 5.00 -25.21
CA LEU A 208 -10.72 4.94 -25.29
C LEU A 208 -10.20 5.73 -26.50
N GLU A 209 -10.83 5.56 -27.66
CA GLU A 209 -10.48 6.27 -28.89
C GLU A 209 -10.65 7.78 -28.74
N GLU A 210 -11.80 8.23 -28.19
CA GLU A 210 -12.08 9.64 -27.90
C GLU A 210 -10.99 10.29 -27.02
N TYR A 211 -10.46 9.52 -26.04
CA TYR A 211 -9.43 9.99 -25.15
C TYR A 211 -8.00 9.79 -25.65
N GLY A 212 -7.82 9.23 -26.85
CA GLY A 212 -6.50 8.92 -27.42
C GLY A 212 -5.74 7.83 -26.65
N ILE A 213 -6.47 6.92 -26.00
CA ILE A 213 -5.92 5.86 -25.16
C ILE A 213 -5.81 4.57 -25.97
N VAL A 214 -4.68 3.89 -25.88
CA VAL A 214 -4.41 2.64 -26.57
C VAL A 214 -4.92 1.45 -25.76
N CYS A 215 -5.79 0.65 -26.38
CA CYS A 215 -6.34 -0.55 -25.74
C CYS A 215 -5.32 -1.70 -25.71
N SER A 216 -5.19 -2.35 -24.57
CA SER A 216 -4.43 -3.57 -24.39
C SER A 216 -5.25 -4.57 -23.54
N MET A 217 -5.22 -5.86 -23.88
CA MET A 217 -5.97 -6.88 -23.15
C MET A 217 -5.09 -8.07 -22.79
N SER A 218 -5.33 -8.62 -21.59
CA SER A 218 -4.67 -9.83 -21.09
C SER A 218 -4.83 -11.01 -22.05
N ARG A 219 -3.90 -11.95 -22.03
CA ARG A 219 -4.05 -13.23 -22.74
C ARG A 219 -5.18 -14.06 -22.14
N LYS A 220 -5.82 -14.89 -22.97
CA LYS A 220 -6.94 -15.74 -22.51
C LYS A 220 -6.49 -16.65 -21.36
N GLY A 221 -7.21 -16.60 -20.25
CA GLY A 221 -6.96 -17.46 -19.09
C GLY A 221 -5.66 -17.13 -18.31
N ASN A 222 -5.03 -15.99 -18.56
CA ASN A 222 -3.79 -15.60 -17.92
C ASN A 222 -4.00 -14.46 -16.92
N CYS A 223 -4.26 -14.83 -15.67
CA CYS A 223 -4.45 -13.87 -14.56
C CYS A 223 -3.18 -13.03 -14.25
N TRP A 224 -2.00 -13.53 -14.55
CA TRP A 224 -0.74 -12.83 -14.29
C TRP A 224 -0.57 -11.54 -15.11
N ASP A 225 -1.32 -11.40 -16.20
CA ASP A 225 -1.20 -10.22 -17.06
C ASP A 225 -1.84 -8.97 -16.42
N ASN A 226 -2.69 -9.11 -15.36
CA ASN A 226 -3.30 -8.01 -14.61
C ASN A 226 -2.97 -8.05 -13.11
N ALA A 227 -1.86 -8.66 -12.73
CA ALA A 227 -1.46 -8.89 -11.35
C ALA A 227 -1.43 -7.64 -10.44
N PRO A 228 -1.05 -6.43 -10.90
CA PRO A 228 -1.11 -5.23 -10.04
C PRO A 228 -2.51 -4.86 -9.58
N THR A 229 -3.50 -4.90 -10.46
CA THR A 229 -4.90 -4.60 -10.10
C THR A 229 -5.51 -5.71 -9.24
N GLU A 230 -5.17 -6.98 -9.50
CA GLU A 230 -5.55 -8.10 -8.63
C GLU A 230 -4.94 -7.94 -7.22
N SER A 231 -3.69 -7.45 -7.12
CA SER A 231 -3.04 -7.16 -5.84
C SER A 231 -3.74 -6.04 -5.07
N PHE A 232 -4.22 -5.01 -5.78
CA PHE A 232 -5.06 -3.97 -5.18
C PHE A 232 -6.35 -4.57 -4.60
N PHE A 233 -7.09 -5.36 -5.37
CA PHE A 233 -8.33 -5.98 -4.88
C PHE A 233 -8.09 -6.96 -3.73
N ASN A 234 -7.00 -7.71 -3.76
CA ASN A 234 -6.61 -8.55 -2.63
C ASN A 234 -6.38 -7.71 -1.36
N SER A 235 -5.70 -6.57 -1.50
CA SER A 235 -5.50 -5.64 -0.39
C SER A 235 -6.82 -5.07 0.12
N LEU A 236 -7.67 -4.54 -0.77
CA LEU A 236 -8.99 -4.01 -0.43
C LEU A 236 -9.85 -5.05 0.30
N LYS A 237 -9.93 -6.26 -0.25
CA LYS A 237 -10.75 -7.32 0.33
C LYS A 237 -10.24 -7.76 1.70
N ASN A 238 -8.94 -7.95 1.86
CA ASN A 238 -8.36 -8.37 3.14
C ASN A 238 -8.40 -7.26 4.19
N GLU A 239 -8.07 -6.05 3.81
CA GLU A 239 -7.90 -4.94 4.76
C GLU A 239 -9.23 -4.27 5.13
N ARG A 240 -10.29 -4.41 4.31
CA ARG A 240 -11.55 -3.68 4.51
C ARG A 240 -12.81 -4.55 4.41
N VAL A 241 -12.96 -5.32 3.34
CA VAL A 241 -14.24 -5.99 3.03
C VAL A 241 -14.45 -7.27 3.84
N HIS A 242 -13.46 -8.16 3.88
CA HIS A 242 -13.61 -9.44 4.57
C HIS A 242 -13.85 -9.26 6.07
N GLY A 243 -14.90 -9.92 6.57
CA GLY A 243 -15.33 -9.82 7.97
C GLY A 243 -16.10 -8.53 8.31
N THR A 244 -16.42 -7.69 7.31
CA THR A 244 -17.32 -6.55 7.45
C THR A 244 -18.67 -6.91 6.84
N ARG A 245 -19.77 -6.73 7.59
CA ARG A 245 -21.13 -6.83 7.09
C ARG A 245 -21.62 -5.43 6.74
N TYR A 246 -22.02 -5.23 5.50
CA TYR A 246 -22.61 -3.98 5.04
C TYR A 246 -24.13 -4.13 5.00
N GLY A 247 -24.85 -3.44 5.87
CA GLY A 247 -26.30 -3.46 5.90
C GLY A 247 -26.92 -2.81 4.66
N THR A 248 -26.26 -1.81 4.08
CA THR A 248 -26.72 -1.11 2.88
C THR A 248 -25.60 -0.93 1.85
N ARG A 249 -25.99 -0.73 0.59
CA ARG A 249 -25.03 -0.35 -0.48
C ARG A 249 -24.36 0.99 -0.17
N ALA A 250 -25.12 1.97 0.33
CA ALA A 250 -24.57 3.27 0.70
C ALA A 250 -23.47 3.16 1.77
N ALA A 251 -23.65 2.30 2.77
CA ALA A 251 -22.60 2.06 3.78
C ALA A 251 -21.33 1.43 3.17
N ALA A 252 -21.50 0.50 2.23
CA ALA A 252 -20.37 -0.08 1.50
C ALA A 252 -19.66 0.96 0.61
N GLU A 253 -20.42 1.79 -0.11
CA GLU A 253 -19.87 2.86 -0.96
C GLU A 253 -19.05 3.86 -0.15
N ALA A 254 -19.54 4.31 1.01
CA ALA A 254 -18.83 5.22 1.89
C ALA A 254 -17.52 4.60 2.43
N ASP A 255 -17.54 3.33 2.81
CA ASP A 255 -16.33 2.63 3.31
C ASP A 255 -15.31 2.35 2.19
N LEU A 256 -15.77 2.07 0.97
CA LEU A 256 -14.91 1.91 -0.20
C LEU A 256 -14.29 3.24 -0.62
N PHE A 257 -15.05 4.34 -0.57
CA PHE A 257 -14.52 5.69 -0.79
C PHE A 257 -13.41 6.02 0.22
N ASP A 258 -13.67 5.82 1.52
CA ASP A 258 -12.68 6.03 2.58
C ASP A 258 -11.41 5.18 2.34
N TYR A 259 -11.59 3.91 1.96
CA TYR A 259 -10.47 3.03 1.66
C TYR A 259 -9.64 3.53 0.47
N ILE A 260 -10.25 3.87 -0.65
CA ILE A 260 -9.54 4.24 -1.88
C ILE A 260 -8.90 5.61 -1.73
N GLU A 261 -9.69 6.64 -1.39
CA GLU A 261 -9.26 8.03 -1.46
C GLU A 261 -8.42 8.45 -0.25
N LEU A 262 -8.82 8.04 0.96
CA LEU A 262 -8.17 8.52 2.18
C LEU A 262 -7.09 7.57 2.68
N PHE A 263 -7.31 6.27 2.56
CA PHE A 263 -6.34 5.30 3.09
C PHE A 263 -5.38 4.79 2.01
N TYR A 264 -5.87 4.14 0.94
CA TYR A 264 -5.02 3.46 -0.04
C TYR A 264 -4.11 4.45 -0.79
N ASN A 265 -4.66 5.49 -1.38
CA ASN A 265 -3.89 6.44 -2.17
C ASN A 265 -2.97 7.32 -1.30
N ARG A 266 -3.41 7.75 -0.11
CA ARG A 266 -2.71 8.77 0.68
C ARG A 266 -1.87 8.23 1.83
N ARG A 267 -2.27 7.11 2.44
CA ARG A 267 -1.66 6.64 3.70
C ARG A 267 -1.07 5.25 3.63
N ARG A 268 -1.67 4.37 2.83
CA ARG A 268 -1.25 2.98 2.77
C ARG A 268 0.13 2.85 2.16
N ILE A 269 1.08 2.38 2.95
CA ILE A 269 2.46 2.16 2.49
C ILE A 269 2.57 0.88 1.66
N HIS A 270 3.33 0.98 0.55
CA HIS A 270 3.57 -0.10 -0.41
C HIS A 270 5.03 -0.53 -0.43
N SER A 271 5.29 -1.82 -0.26
CA SER A 271 6.67 -2.35 -0.31
C SER A 271 7.33 -2.14 -1.68
N THR A 272 6.57 -2.19 -2.78
CA THR A 272 7.06 -1.94 -4.14
C THR A 272 7.40 -0.47 -4.41
N LEU A 273 6.93 0.44 -3.56
CA LEU A 273 7.21 1.88 -3.63
C LEU A 273 8.16 2.33 -2.51
N GLY A 274 9.04 1.46 -2.04
CA GLY A 274 9.95 1.79 -0.94
C GLY A 274 9.24 2.08 0.39
N TYR A 275 8.04 1.57 0.57
CA TYR A 275 7.14 1.86 1.71
C TYR A 275 6.59 3.30 1.72
N ALA A 276 6.59 3.99 0.59
CA ALA A 276 5.77 5.19 0.43
C ALA A 276 4.31 4.85 0.10
N SER A 277 3.39 5.79 0.33
CA SER A 277 2.05 5.70 -0.23
C SER A 277 2.05 6.11 -1.72
N PRO A 278 1.04 5.73 -2.51
CA PRO A 278 0.94 6.10 -3.93
C PRO A 278 1.14 7.59 -4.19
N MET A 279 0.43 8.45 -3.47
CA MET A 279 0.54 9.91 -3.64
C MET A 279 1.90 10.43 -3.18
N LYS A 280 2.41 9.97 -2.04
CA LYS A 280 3.73 10.39 -1.55
C LYS A 280 4.85 10.02 -2.52
N PHE A 281 4.79 8.81 -3.11
CA PHE A 281 5.75 8.39 -4.13
C PHE A 281 5.72 9.31 -5.36
N LEU A 282 4.52 9.71 -5.81
CA LEU A 282 4.37 10.64 -6.93
C LEU A 282 4.89 12.04 -6.59
N GLU A 283 4.58 12.56 -5.41
CA GLU A 283 5.07 13.86 -4.92
C GLU A 283 6.60 13.90 -4.88
N ASP A 284 7.24 12.87 -4.32
CA ASP A 284 8.70 12.76 -4.25
C ASP A 284 9.33 12.71 -5.64
N TRP A 285 8.72 11.96 -6.57
CA TRP A 285 9.19 11.90 -7.95
C TRP A 285 9.09 13.27 -8.66
N ILE A 286 7.97 13.99 -8.50
CA ILE A 286 7.77 15.33 -9.06
C ILE A 286 8.82 16.29 -8.51
N SER A 287 9.03 16.31 -7.19
CA SER A 287 10.03 17.17 -6.53
C SER A 287 11.45 16.90 -7.06
N THR A 288 11.84 15.63 -7.16
CA THR A 288 13.13 15.25 -7.71
C THR A 288 13.31 15.70 -9.17
N LYS A 289 12.25 15.58 -10.00
CA LYS A 289 12.31 16.05 -11.40
C LYS A 289 12.42 17.57 -11.51
N TYR A 290 11.72 18.29 -10.65
CA TYR A 290 11.81 19.74 -10.59
C TYR A 290 13.20 20.22 -10.19
N GLU A 291 13.81 19.61 -9.17
CA GLU A 291 15.17 19.91 -8.74
C GLU A 291 16.20 19.63 -9.86
N GLN A 292 16.06 18.53 -10.58
CA GLN A 292 16.92 18.19 -11.73
C GLN A 292 16.81 19.22 -12.85
N GLN A 293 15.61 19.76 -13.11
CA GLN A 293 15.40 20.80 -14.13
C GLN A 293 15.99 22.16 -13.73
N LEU A 294 15.99 22.48 -12.42
CA LEU A 294 16.60 23.73 -11.93
C LEU A 294 18.13 23.66 -11.91
N ALA A 295 18.71 22.46 -11.86
CA ALA A 295 20.16 22.24 -11.84
C ALA A 295 20.80 22.09 -13.23
N ALA A 296 19.99 21.98 -14.29
CA ALA A 296 20.42 21.84 -15.69
C ALA A 296 20.38 23.15 -16.44
#